data_789b6725207f3dfa36227f37e152259f
#
_entry.id   789b6725207f3dfa36227f37e152259f
#
_cell.length_a   1.000
_cell.length_b   1.000
_cell.length_c   1.000
_cell.angle_alpha   90.00
_cell.angle_beta   90.00
_cell.angle_gamma   90.00
#
_symmetry.space_group_name_H-M   'P 1'
#
loop_
_entity.id
_entity.type
_entity.pdbx_description
1 polymer ?
#
loop_
_entity_poly.entity_id
_entity_poly.type
_entity_poly.pdbx_seq_one_letter_code
_entity_poly.pdbx_strand_id
1 'polypeptide(L)'
;MNFKTVTSEKQNAGIRMLKCYLASDHRGHFVTTSEAANMPGQVWSCVSCGCRLIFHTGTHADSPWFEHDQRTVAASTLMSCAHIDPAVKAEVRSRTLRSLFNTLDSPVMSLAWYCVWCGGHYSGGKLCTTCGTGIYSIEEACWQNNYT
;
A
#
# COMPACT_ATOMS: atom_id res chain seq x y z
N MET A 1 -3.22 -14.91 -46.82
CA MET A 1 -2.46 -15.07 -45.55
C MET A 1 -2.71 -13.87 -44.71
N ASN A 2 -3.61 -13.99 -43.76
CA ASN A 2 -3.94 -12.93 -42.78
C ASN A 2 -3.03 -13.07 -41.58
N PHE A 3 -1.97 -12.29 -41.57
CA PHE A 3 -1.26 -12.03 -40.32
C PHE A 3 -2.15 -11.15 -39.46
N LYS A 4 -2.87 -11.75 -38.49
CA LYS A 4 -3.40 -11.02 -37.38
C LYS A 4 -2.19 -10.56 -36.57
N THR A 5 -1.81 -9.33 -36.78
CA THR A 5 -0.97 -8.59 -35.81
C THR A 5 -1.76 -8.59 -34.53
N VAL A 6 -1.41 -9.49 -33.63
CA VAL A 6 -1.81 -9.38 -32.24
C VAL A 6 -0.98 -8.20 -31.71
N THR A 7 -1.50 -7.01 -31.86
CA THR A 7 -1.10 -5.89 -31.02
C THR A 7 -1.41 -6.33 -29.60
N SER A 8 -0.38 -6.73 -28.90
CA SER A 8 -0.38 -6.83 -27.47
C SER A 8 -0.67 -5.42 -26.96
N GLU A 9 -1.95 -5.07 -26.87
CA GLU A 9 -2.38 -4.03 -25.96
C GLU A 9 -1.94 -4.54 -24.59
N LYS A 10 -0.80 -4.06 -24.14
CA LYS A 10 -0.52 -3.94 -22.74
C LYS A 10 -1.66 -3.09 -22.22
N GLN A 11 -2.73 -3.74 -21.81
CA GLN A 11 -3.72 -3.14 -20.93
C GLN A 11 -2.87 -2.59 -19.78
N ASN A 12 -2.68 -1.28 -19.79
CA ASN A 12 -2.22 -0.56 -18.63
C ASN A 12 -3.25 -0.91 -17.56
N ALA A 13 -2.97 -1.97 -16.82
CA ALA A 13 -3.80 -2.39 -15.71
C ALA A 13 -3.70 -1.24 -14.71
N GLY A 14 -4.69 -0.35 -14.75
CA GLY A 14 -4.77 0.80 -13.88
C GLY A 14 -4.74 0.36 -12.41
N ILE A 15 -4.54 1.31 -11.53
CA ILE A 15 -4.62 1.07 -10.09
C ILE A 15 -6.03 0.59 -9.75
N ARG A 16 -6.15 -0.49 -9.00
CA ARG A 16 -7.45 -0.98 -8.55
C ARG A 16 -8.05 -0.02 -7.54
N MET A 17 -9.20 0.53 -7.91
CA MET A 17 -9.98 1.45 -7.08
C MET A 17 -11.30 0.80 -6.69
N LEU A 18 -11.78 1.07 -5.50
CA LEU A 18 -13.11 0.66 -5.07
C LEU A 18 -14.17 1.47 -5.83
N LYS A 19 -15.35 0.89 -5.98
CA LYS A 19 -16.51 1.60 -6.52
C LYS A 19 -16.90 2.74 -5.62
N CYS A 20 -17.17 3.91 -6.19
CA CYS A 20 -17.67 5.08 -5.47
C CYS A 20 -19.17 5.20 -5.63
N TYR A 21 -19.84 5.59 -4.58
CA TYR A 21 -21.30 5.84 -4.56
C TYR A 21 -21.65 7.27 -4.21
N LEU A 22 -20.64 8.10 -3.99
CA LEU A 22 -20.74 9.52 -3.71
C LEU A 22 -19.73 10.27 -4.57
N ALA A 23 -20.16 11.36 -5.15
CA ALA A 23 -19.33 12.25 -5.95
C ALA A 23 -19.51 13.70 -5.53
N SER A 24 -18.68 14.57 -6.08
CA SER A 24 -18.83 16.02 -5.97
C SER A 24 -19.17 16.60 -7.34
N ASP A 25 -20.07 17.56 -7.39
CA ASP A 25 -20.36 18.34 -8.58
C ASP A 25 -19.33 19.47 -8.77
N HIS A 26 -19.48 20.26 -9.84
CA HIS A 26 -18.60 21.39 -10.14
C HIS A 26 -18.67 22.54 -9.11
N ARG A 27 -19.68 22.54 -8.24
CA ARG A 27 -19.86 23.52 -7.15
C ARG A 27 -19.33 23.01 -5.81
N GLY A 28 -18.84 21.76 -5.76
CA GLY A 28 -18.37 21.14 -4.54
C GLY A 28 -19.46 20.52 -3.67
N HIS A 29 -20.70 20.38 -4.19
CA HIS A 29 -21.76 19.69 -3.48
C HIS A 29 -21.65 18.19 -3.65
N PHE A 30 -21.95 17.45 -2.59
CA PHE A 30 -21.99 16.01 -2.62
C PHE A 30 -23.25 15.51 -3.33
N VAL A 31 -23.07 14.56 -4.21
CA VAL A 31 -24.13 13.98 -5.03
C VAL A 31 -24.08 12.46 -4.91
N THR A 32 -25.22 11.86 -4.63
CA THR A 32 -25.37 10.41 -4.61
C THR A 32 -25.58 9.85 -6.01
N THR A 33 -25.47 8.54 -6.18
CA THR A 33 -25.73 7.85 -7.45
C THR A 33 -27.17 8.05 -7.93
N SER A 34 -28.14 8.10 -7.01
CA SER A 34 -29.55 8.36 -7.33
C SER A 34 -29.76 9.76 -7.90
N GLU A 35 -29.12 10.77 -7.33
CA GLU A 35 -29.17 12.13 -7.82
C GLU A 35 -28.46 12.29 -9.16
N ALA A 36 -27.30 11.64 -9.32
CA ALA A 36 -26.52 11.66 -10.56
C ALA A 36 -27.29 11.04 -11.73
N ALA A 37 -28.09 10.02 -11.50
CA ALA A 37 -28.94 9.41 -12.52
C ALA A 37 -29.98 10.40 -13.11
N ASN A 38 -30.41 11.38 -12.33
CA ASN A 38 -31.35 12.44 -12.75
C ASN A 38 -30.69 13.66 -13.38
N MET A 39 -29.33 13.69 -13.40
CA MET A 39 -28.55 14.82 -13.89
C MET A 39 -27.57 14.39 -14.99
N PRO A 40 -28.05 14.00 -16.17
CA PRO A 40 -27.18 13.56 -17.27
C PRO A 40 -26.31 14.73 -17.76
N GLY A 41 -25.09 14.39 -18.22
CA GLY A 41 -24.15 15.35 -18.80
C GLY A 41 -23.37 16.21 -17.80
N GLN A 42 -23.48 15.94 -16.51
CA GLN A 42 -22.68 16.60 -15.48
C GLN A 42 -21.29 15.97 -15.36
N VAL A 43 -20.34 16.78 -14.89
CA VAL A 43 -18.99 16.35 -14.56
C VAL A 43 -18.92 16.04 -13.07
N TRP A 44 -18.46 14.84 -12.75
CA TRP A 44 -18.36 14.37 -11.39
C TRP A 44 -16.88 14.25 -10.96
N SER A 45 -16.62 14.52 -9.71
CA SER A 45 -15.28 14.44 -9.12
C SER A 45 -15.29 13.61 -7.84
N CYS A 46 -14.19 12.91 -7.57
CA CYS A 46 -14.02 12.18 -6.32
C CYS A 46 -13.91 13.13 -5.13
N VAL A 47 -14.70 12.90 -4.10
CA VAL A 47 -14.68 13.69 -2.85
C VAL A 47 -13.36 13.58 -2.08
N SER A 48 -12.60 12.53 -2.30
CA SER A 48 -11.31 12.27 -1.63
C SER A 48 -10.12 12.85 -2.40
N CYS A 49 -9.96 12.49 -3.67
CA CYS A 49 -8.77 12.85 -4.46
C CYS A 49 -9.00 13.89 -5.55
N GLY A 50 -10.25 14.27 -5.82
CA GLY A 50 -10.61 15.21 -6.87
C GLY A 50 -10.51 14.64 -8.30
N CYS A 51 -10.22 13.35 -8.45
CA CYS A 51 -10.19 12.69 -9.75
C CYS A 51 -11.55 12.76 -10.44
N ARG A 52 -11.54 12.97 -11.74
CA ARG A 52 -12.76 12.89 -12.55
C ARG A 52 -13.37 11.50 -12.45
N LEU A 53 -14.68 11.45 -12.27
CA LEU A 53 -15.45 10.22 -12.17
C LEU A 53 -16.32 10.01 -13.41
N ILE A 54 -16.44 8.74 -13.81
CA ILE A 54 -17.35 8.27 -14.85
C ILE A 54 -18.54 7.63 -14.16
N PHE A 55 -19.75 8.12 -14.45
CA PHE A 55 -20.97 7.54 -13.90
C PHE A 55 -21.44 6.33 -14.71
N HIS A 56 -21.65 5.22 -14.03
CA HIS A 56 -22.24 4.01 -14.57
C HIS A 56 -23.66 3.86 -14.04
N THR A 57 -24.63 3.79 -14.92
CA THR A 57 -26.06 3.71 -14.58
C THR A 57 -26.46 2.37 -13.92
N GLY A 58 -25.56 1.40 -13.93
CA GLY A 58 -25.84 0.08 -13.40
C GLY A 58 -26.64 -0.78 -14.35
N THR A 59 -26.84 -2.01 -13.92
CA THR A 59 -27.66 -3.04 -14.63
C THR A 59 -28.66 -3.62 -13.64
N HIS A 60 -29.48 -4.60 -14.08
CA HIS A 60 -30.36 -5.33 -13.17
C HIS A 60 -29.62 -6.07 -12.03
N ALA A 61 -28.34 -6.41 -12.24
CA ALA A 61 -27.51 -7.09 -11.26
C ALA A 61 -26.64 -6.14 -10.43
N ASP A 62 -26.32 -4.95 -10.95
CA ASP A 62 -25.39 -4.01 -10.31
C ASP A 62 -26.06 -2.65 -10.07
N SER A 63 -25.84 -2.13 -8.86
CA SER A 63 -26.27 -0.77 -8.51
C SER A 63 -25.46 0.28 -9.28
N PRO A 64 -26.01 1.47 -9.56
CA PRO A 64 -25.26 2.58 -10.14
C PRO A 64 -24.02 2.92 -9.29
N TRP A 65 -22.94 3.33 -9.92
CA TRP A 65 -21.67 3.64 -9.26
C TRP A 65 -20.81 4.60 -10.08
N PHE A 66 -19.79 5.17 -9.45
CA PHE A 66 -18.81 6.04 -10.10
C PHE A 66 -17.45 5.31 -10.20
N GLU A 67 -16.83 5.41 -11.37
CA GLU A 67 -15.52 4.92 -11.65
C GLU A 67 -14.50 6.07 -11.74
N HIS A 68 -13.31 5.88 -11.16
CA HIS A 68 -12.22 6.84 -11.31
C HIS A 68 -11.68 6.83 -12.74
N ASP A 69 -11.72 7.97 -13.41
CA ASP A 69 -11.02 8.16 -14.68
C ASP A 69 -9.54 8.43 -14.42
N GLN A 70 -8.76 7.35 -14.35
CA GLN A 70 -7.35 7.39 -13.96
C GLN A 70 -6.45 8.18 -14.93
N ARG A 71 -6.94 8.46 -16.13
CA ARG A 71 -6.21 9.25 -17.13
C ARG A 71 -6.13 10.73 -16.78
N THR A 72 -6.97 11.22 -15.89
CA THR A 72 -7.10 12.64 -15.55
C THR A 72 -6.22 13.10 -14.40
N VAL A 73 -5.59 12.16 -13.67
CA VAL A 73 -4.75 12.44 -12.51
C VAL A 73 -3.49 11.57 -12.50
N ALA A 74 -2.48 12.02 -11.76
CA ALA A 74 -1.28 11.23 -11.54
C ALA A 74 -1.56 10.01 -10.64
N ALA A 75 -0.78 8.95 -10.83
CA ALA A 75 -0.89 7.74 -10.00
C ALA A 75 -0.72 8.02 -8.50
N SER A 76 0.15 8.97 -8.13
CA SER A 76 0.34 9.39 -6.73
C SER A 76 -0.93 9.95 -6.09
N THR A 77 -1.76 10.65 -6.85
CA THR A 77 -3.04 11.17 -6.40
C THR A 77 -4.02 10.03 -6.08
N LEU A 78 -4.07 9.01 -6.95
CA LEU A 78 -4.90 7.82 -6.73
C LEU A 78 -4.44 7.00 -5.53
N MET A 79 -3.13 6.89 -5.32
CA MET A 79 -2.55 6.19 -4.17
C MET A 79 -2.92 6.83 -2.83
N SER A 80 -3.21 8.12 -2.82
CA SER A 80 -3.65 8.87 -1.62
C SER A 80 -5.17 8.90 -1.45
N CYS A 81 -5.93 8.39 -2.42
CA CYS A 81 -7.39 8.39 -2.38
C CYS A 81 -7.92 7.39 -1.34
N ALA A 82 -8.99 7.76 -0.64
CA ALA A 82 -9.68 6.87 0.30
C ALA A 82 -10.32 5.65 -0.38
N HIS A 83 -10.59 5.74 -1.68
CA HIS A 83 -11.22 4.67 -2.46
C HIS A 83 -10.22 3.70 -3.11
N ILE A 84 -8.93 3.83 -2.83
CA ILE A 84 -7.96 2.84 -3.29
C ILE A 84 -8.24 1.48 -2.65
N ASP A 85 -8.09 0.41 -3.44
CA ASP A 85 -8.20 -0.95 -2.91
C ASP A 85 -7.13 -1.16 -1.81
N PRO A 86 -7.53 -1.54 -0.59
CA PRO A 86 -6.59 -1.78 0.50
C PRO A 86 -5.50 -2.81 0.17
N ALA A 87 -5.78 -3.78 -0.70
CA ALA A 87 -4.81 -4.76 -1.14
C ALA A 87 -3.66 -4.13 -1.95
N VAL A 88 -3.96 -3.12 -2.77
CA VAL A 88 -2.94 -2.34 -3.51
C VAL A 88 -2.02 -1.60 -2.54
N LYS A 89 -2.59 -0.96 -1.53
CA LYS A 89 -1.84 -0.26 -0.49
C LYS A 89 -0.91 -1.19 0.28
N ALA A 90 -1.40 -2.37 0.65
CA ALA A 90 -0.62 -3.39 1.33
C ALA A 90 0.53 -3.91 0.47
N GLU A 91 0.29 -4.13 -0.83
CA GLU A 91 1.31 -4.59 -1.78
C GLU A 91 2.43 -3.56 -1.96
N VAL A 92 2.09 -2.29 -2.13
CA VAL A 92 3.07 -1.21 -2.25
C VAL A 92 3.92 -1.09 -0.98
N ARG A 93 3.29 -1.15 0.18
CA ARG A 93 4.01 -1.15 1.46
C ARG A 93 4.97 -2.33 1.57
N SER A 94 4.55 -3.52 1.18
CA SER A 94 5.36 -4.74 1.20
C SER A 94 6.57 -4.61 0.26
N ARG A 95 6.38 -4.10 -0.96
CA ARG A 95 7.46 -3.85 -1.92
C ARG A 95 8.47 -2.82 -1.40
N THR A 96 7.99 -1.75 -0.81
CA THR A 96 8.85 -0.71 -0.21
C THR A 96 9.70 -1.29 0.91
N LEU A 97 9.13 -2.09 1.80
CA LEU A 97 9.85 -2.74 2.88
C LEU A 97 10.91 -3.70 2.33
N ARG A 98 10.59 -4.53 1.33
CA ARG A 98 11.56 -5.42 0.69
C ARG A 98 12.70 -4.66 0.05
N SER A 99 12.42 -3.55 -0.62
CA SER A 99 13.44 -2.69 -1.21
C SER A 99 14.37 -2.10 -0.15
N LEU A 100 13.84 -1.65 0.98
CA LEU A 100 14.64 -1.17 2.10
C LEU A 100 15.54 -2.25 2.67
N PHE A 101 15.04 -3.47 2.83
CA PHE A 101 15.86 -4.60 3.29
C PHE A 101 16.97 -4.96 2.29
N ASN A 102 16.69 -4.89 0.98
CA ASN A 102 17.68 -5.18 -0.06
C ASN A 102 18.76 -4.09 -0.18
N THR A 103 18.45 -2.86 0.16
CA THR A 103 19.41 -1.74 0.19
C THR A 103 20.23 -1.70 1.47
N LEU A 104 19.83 -2.43 2.51
CA LEU A 104 20.63 -2.64 3.69
C LEU A 104 21.75 -3.66 3.38
N ASP A 105 22.59 -3.32 2.43
CA ASP A 105 23.82 -4.03 2.10
C ASP A 105 24.93 -3.77 3.15
N SER A 106 24.52 -3.30 4.31
CA SER A 106 25.38 -3.31 5.47
C SER A 106 25.62 -4.76 5.87
N PRO A 107 26.87 -5.18 6.04
CA PRO A 107 27.12 -6.42 6.75
C PRO A 107 26.26 -6.37 8.01
N VAL A 108 25.40 -7.37 8.18
CA VAL A 108 24.65 -7.56 9.41
C VAL A 108 25.69 -7.45 10.51
N MET A 109 25.72 -6.31 11.20
CA MET A 109 26.55 -6.18 12.36
C MET A 109 26.03 -7.22 13.32
N SER A 110 26.73 -8.34 13.38
CA SER A 110 26.38 -9.39 14.33
C SER A 110 26.53 -8.78 15.71
N LEU A 111 25.40 -8.51 16.35
CA LEU A 111 25.40 -7.99 17.71
C LEU A 111 26.08 -9.02 18.61
N ALA A 112 26.96 -8.54 19.48
CA ALA A 112 27.58 -9.37 20.51
C ALA A 112 26.70 -9.35 21.76
N TRP A 113 26.44 -10.53 22.30
CA TRP A 113 25.57 -10.76 23.44
C TRP A 113 26.33 -11.38 24.62
N TYR A 114 25.94 -10.98 25.82
CA TYR A 114 26.35 -11.57 27.05
C TYR A 114 25.15 -12.23 27.75
N CYS A 115 25.24 -13.53 28.03
CA CYS A 115 24.23 -14.23 28.79
C CYS A 115 24.55 -14.14 30.29
N VAL A 116 23.74 -13.42 31.05
CA VAL A 116 23.96 -13.25 32.51
C VAL A 116 23.74 -14.51 33.31
N TRP A 117 23.03 -15.47 32.76
CA TRP A 117 22.78 -16.74 33.43
C TRP A 117 23.95 -17.70 33.38
N CYS A 118 24.53 -17.96 32.21
CA CYS A 118 25.65 -18.86 32.03
C CYS A 118 27.00 -18.16 31.93
N GLY A 119 27.05 -16.84 31.86
CA GLY A 119 28.27 -16.03 31.68
C GLY A 119 28.89 -16.14 30.28
N GLY A 120 28.21 -16.75 29.34
CA GLY A 120 28.70 -16.95 27.98
C GLY A 120 28.56 -15.70 27.10
N HIS A 121 29.52 -15.51 26.21
CA HIS A 121 29.48 -14.50 25.16
C HIS A 121 29.18 -15.19 23.84
N TYR A 122 28.30 -14.57 23.03
CA TYR A 122 28.00 -15.06 21.69
C TYR A 122 27.61 -13.89 20.77
N SER A 123 27.60 -14.14 19.48
CA SER A 123 27.22 -13.15 18.46
C SER A 123 26.15 -13.68 17.54
N GLY A 124 25.43 -12.79 16.88
CA GLY A 124 24.33 -13.12 15.97
C GLY A 124 22.96 -12.84 16.54
N GLY A 125 22.02 -13.77 16.37
CA GLY A 125 20.67 -13.66 16.92
C GLY A 125 20.67 -13.76 18.45
N LYS A 126 19.69 -13.11 19.10
CA LYS A 126 19.54 -13.10 20.55
C LYS A 126 19.04 -14.47 21.06
N LEU A 127 19.94 -15.47 21.00
CA LEU A 127 19.64 -16.81 21.48
C LEU A 127 20.95 -17.44 22.04
N CYS A 128 21.03 -17.59 23.35
CA CYS A 128 22.12 -18.30 23.97
C CYS A 128 22.00 -19.80 23.68
N THR A 129 22.98 -20.38 22.98
CA THR A 129 22.99 -21.80 22.63
C THR A 129 23.13 -22.72 23.83
N THR A 130 23.75 -22.25 24.91
CA THR A 130 23.91 -23.01 26.17
C THR A 130 22.62 -23.05 26.97
N CYS A 131 21.91 -21.90 27.08
CA CYS A 131 20.67 -21.80 27.85
C CYS A 131 19.42 -22.09 27.02
N GLY A 132 19.52 -22.10 25.69
CA GLY A 132 18.39 -22.30 24.77
C GLY A 132 17.39 -21.15 24.71
N THR A 133 17.74 -19.98 25.25
CA THR A 133 16.87 -18.81 25.32
C THR A 133 17.65 -17.51 25.19
N GLY A 134 17.00 -16.44 24.71
CA GLY A 134 17.56 -15.09 24.67
C GLY A 134 17.14 -14.20 25.85
N ILE A 135 16.34 -14.72 26.80
CA ILE A 135 15.76 -13.93 27.90
C ILE A 135 16.84 -13.31 28.78
N TYR A 136 17.91 -14.04 29.05
CA TYR A 136 19.01 -13.64 29.93
C TYR A 136 20.15 -12.92 29.18
N SER A 137 20.01 -12.66 27.91
CA SER A 137 21.03 -12.04 27.08
C SER A 137 20.88 -10.54 27.02
N ILE A 138 21.97 -9.83 27.27
CA ILE A 138 22.07 -8.38 27.09
C ILE A 138 23.11 -8.07 26.02
N GLU A 139 22.93 -6.97 25.32
CA GLU A 139 23.88 -6.50 24.34
C GLU A 139 25.15 -6.02 25.03
N GLU A 140 26.31 -6.52 24.61
CA GLU A 140 27.60 -6.17 25.24
C GLU A 140 27.89 -4.68 25.24
N ALA A 141 27.50 -3.95 24.19
CA ALA A 141 27.64 -2.51 24.12
C ALA A 141 26.88 -1.76 25.24
N CYS A 142 25.72 -2.31 25.65
CA CYS A 142 24.94 -1.74 26.75
C CYS A 142 25.55 -2.09 28.12
N TRP A 143 26.17 -3.25 28.24
CA TRP A 143 26.77 -3.73 29.49
C TRP A 143 28.01 -2.91 29.86
N GLN A 144 28.86 -2.60 28.89
CA GLN A 144 30.09 -1.83 29.12
C GLN A 144 29.84 -0.40 29.59
N ASN A 145 28.72 0.19 29.19
CA ASN A 145 28.37 1.57 29.55
C ASN A 145 27.84 1.73 31.00
N ASN A 146 27.52 0.65 31.69
CA ASN A 146 26.96 0.70 33.06
C ASN A 146 28.00 0.54 34.17
N TYR A 147 29.29 0.36 33.82
CA TYR A 147 30.37 0.13 34.79
C TYR A 147 31.55 1.12 34.66
N THR A 148 31.31 2.28 34.05
CA THR A 148 32.28 3.36 34.07
C THR A 148 31.82 4.49 34.98
#